data_e712246dc787a47f72bfd44deaf58c5c
#
_entry.id   e712246dc787a47f72bfd44deaf58c5c
#
_cell.length_a   1.000
_cell.length_b   1.000
_cell.length_c   1.000
_cell.angle_alpha   90.00
_cell.angle_beta   90.00
_cell.angle_gamma   90.00
#
_symmetry.space_group_name_H-M   'P 1'
#
loop_
_entity.id
_entity.type
_entity.pdbx_description
1 polymer ?
#
loop_
_entity_poly.entity_id
_entity_poly.type
_entity_poly.pdbx_seq_one_letter_code
_entity_poly.pdbx_strand_id
1 'polypeptide(L)'
;HGGLDLAYQPMVGFASQDIVGFETLIRWHHPLLGTIMPSNLIGLAEKTGLIHQVGYWVLKQAFADWPRLREACQSIGQTQPFLSVNLSAAELIKPDIVDTICELLDNAGIDACELKIELTETLVIEDFDQVAAVLRKLAGLGISIALDDFGTGYAGLDYLNKLPIS
;
A
#
# COMPACT_ATOMS: atom_id res chain seq x y z
N HIS A 1 21.35 -6.51 -0.91
CA HIS A 1 20.60 -7.79 -1.03
C HIS A 1 20.27 -8.31 0.36
N GLY A 2 19.37 -7.67 1.06
CA GLY A 2 19.23 -7.88 2.50
C GLY A 2 17.97 -8.62 2.92
N GLY A 3 17.62 -9.74 2.33
CA GLY A 3 16.56 -10.60 2.88
C GLY A 3 15.16 -10.00 2.95
N LEU A 4 14.87 -8.91 2.22
CA LEU A 4 13.51 -8.41 2.06
C LEU A 4 12.78 -9.25 1.00
N ASP A 5 11.54 -9.60 1.31
CA ASP A 5 10.62 -10.33 0.46
C ASP A 5 9.20 -9.80 0.62
N LEU A 6 8.30 -10.13 -0.30
CA LEU A 6 6.88 -9.81 -0.22
C LEU A 6 6.05 -11.08 -0.11
N ALA A 7 5.11 -11.08 0.82
CA ALA A 7 4.01 -12.04 0.87
C ALA A 7 2.72 -11.35 0.41
N TYR A 8 1.86 -12.10 -0.26
CA TYR A 8 0.58 -11.61 -0.76
C TYR A 8 -0.55 -12.36 -0.05
N GLN A 9 -1.33 -11.63 0.75
CA GLN A 9 -2.46 -12.20 1.47
C GLN A 9 -3.73 -12.00 0.65
N PRO A 10 -4.43 -13.09 0.26
CA PRO A 10 -5.69 -12.96 -0.48
C PRO A 10 -6.75 -12.25 0.37
N MET A 11 -7.44 -11.30 -0.25
CA MET A 11 -8.63 -10.64 0.30
C MET A 11 -9.86 -11.24 -0.36
N VAL A 12 -10.83 -11.67 0.46
CA VAL A 12 -12.04 -12.36 -0.02
C VAL A 12 -13.25 -11.46 0.17
N GLY A 13 -14.03 -11.29 -0.88
CA GLY A 13 -15.29 -10.56 -0.84
C GLY A 13 -16.30 -11.26 0.07
N PHE A 14 -16.88 -10.53 1.03
CA PHE A 14 -17.79 -11.13 2.02
C PHE A 14 -19.01 -11.79 1.38
N ALA A 15 -19.61 -11.16 0.38
CA ALA A 15 -20.82 -11.64 -0.26
C ALA A 15 -20.55 -12.70 -1.35
N SER A 16 -19.53 -12.48 -2.18
CA SER A 16 -19.20 -13.34 -3.33
C SER A 16 -18.37 -14.56 -2.95
N GLN A 17 -17.62 -14.48 -1.85
CA GLN A 17 -16.60 -15.47 -1.45
C GLN A 17 -15.47 -15.62 -2.49
N ASP A 18 -15.34 -14.66 -3.41
CA ASP A 18 -14.28 -14.60 -4.40
C ASP A 18 -13.06 -13.86 -3.87
N ILE A 19 -11.89 -14.14 -4.43
CA ILE A 19 -10.70 -13.30 -4.19
C ILE A 19 -10.91 -11.97 -4.91
N VAL A 20 -11.00 -10.90 -4.14
CA VAL A 20 -11.20 -9.54 -4.67
C VAL A 20 -9.89 -8.75 -4.76
N GLY A 21 -8.82 -9.23 -4.14
CA GLY A 21 -7.52 -8.59 -4.18
C GLY A 21 -6.47 -9.31 -3.35
N PHE A 22 -5.30 -8.69 -3.27
CA PHE A 22 -4.19 -9.15 -2.44
C PHE A 22 -3.59 -7.99 -1.67
N GLU A 23 -3.41 -8.18 -0.37
CA GLU A 23 -2.63 -7.28 0.45
C GLU A 23 -1.15 -7.64 0.37
N THR A 24 -0.33 -6.63 0.10
CA THR A 24 1.13 -6.76 0.03
C THR A 24 1.73 -6.60 1.41
N LEU A 25 2.38 -7.64 1.88
CA LEU A 25 2.96 -7.69 3.22
C LEU A 25 4.47 -7.88 3.14
N ILE A 26 5.25 -6.88 3.56
CA ILE A 26 6.70 -6.97 3.60
C ILE A 26 7.16 -8.01 4.62
N ARG A 27 8.21 -8.76 4.27
CA ARG A 27 8.89 -9.74 5.12
C ARG A 27 10.37 -9.46 5.14
N TRP A 28 10.98 -9.48 6.32
CA TRP A 28 12.42 -9.32 6.46
C TRP A 28 13.04 -10.53 7.14
N HIS A 29 13.85 -11.26 6.37
CA HIS A 29 14.58 -12.43 6.84
C HIS A 29 16.03 -12.04 7.14
N HIS A 30 16.30 -11.72 8.41
CA HIS A 30 17.65 -11.35 8.82
C HIS A 30 18.48 -12.62 9.10
N PRO A 31 19.73 -12.73 8.58
CA PRO A 31 20.50 -13.98 8.64
C PRO A 31 20.83 -14.44 10.07
N LEU A 32 20.89 -13.52 11.03
CA LEU A 32 21.19 -13.82 12.44
C LEU A 32 19.97 -13.74 13.36
N LEU A 33 18.97 -12.92 13.03
CA LEU A 33 17.83 -12.64 13.90
C LEU A 33 16.54 -13.38 13.45
N GLY A 34 16.60 -14.09 12.34
CA GLY A 34 15.42 -14.74 11.77
C GLY A 34 14.45 -13.73 11.13
N THR A 35 13.18 -14.07 11.10
CA THR A 35 12.14 -13.20 10.52
C THR A 35 11.81 -12.05 11.46
N ILE A 36 11.97 -10.83 10.97
CA ILE A 36 11.67 -9.60 11.71
C ILE A 36 10.24 -9.16 11.36
N MET A 37 9.48 -8.77 12.39
CA MET A 37 8.11 -8.30 12.23
C MET A 37 8.06 -7.00 11.42
N PRO A 38 7.06 -6.82 10.53
CA PRO A 38 6.93 -5.61 9.71
C PRO A 38 6.97 -4.31 10.52
N SER A 39 6.29 -4.24 11.66
CA SER A 39 6.29 -3.06 12.53
C SER A 39 7.69 -2.66 13.03
N ASN A 40 8.55 -3.64 13.32
CA ASN A 40 9.92 -3.37 13.72
C ASN A 40 10.78 -2.88 12.54
N LEU A 41 10.57 -3.43 11.35
CA LEU A 41 11.24 -2.99 10.12
C LEU A 41 10.84 -1.54 9.79
N ILE A 42 9.54 -1.24 9.76
CA ILE A 42 9.01 0.08 9.43
C ILE A 42 9.52 1.11 10.46
N GLY A 43 9.35 0.84 11.76
CA GLY A 43 9.83 1.75 12.80
C GLY A 43 11.36 1.98 12.78
N LEU A 44 12.15 1.00 12.34
CA LEU A 44 13.58 1.17 12.12
C LEU A 44 13.86 2.02 10.88
N ALA A 45 13.16 1.76 9.79
CA ALA A 45 13.30 2.49 8.52
C ALA A 45 12.94 3.97 8.68
N GLU A 46 11.89 4.29 9.43
CA GLU A 46 11.51 5.67 9.78
C GLU A 46 12.62 6.36 10.59
N LYS A 47 13.08 5.74 11.68
CA LYS A 47 14.13 6.28 12.55
C LYS A 47 15.46 6.50 11.81
N THR A 48 15.75 5.72 10.80
CA THR A 48 16.99 5.80 10.02
C THR A 48 16.86 6.58 8.72
N GLY A 49 15.65 7.07 8.38
CA GLY A 49 15.37 7.77 7.13
C GLY A 49 15.34 6.86 5.89
N LEU A 50 15.30 5.53 6.07
CA LEU A 50 15.29 4.56 4.98
C LEU A 50 13.87 4.22 4.50
N ILE A 51 12.83 4.77 5.13
CA ILE A 51 11.43 4.43 4.83
C ILE A 51 11.10 4.64 3.35
N HIS A 52 11.55 5.73 2.74
CA HIS A 52 11.33 6.00 1.31
C HIS A 52 11.98 4.96 0.38
N GLN A 53 13.15 4.43 0.76
CA GLN A 53 13.83 3.40 -0.03
C GLN A 53 13.11 2.06 0.11
N VAL A 54 12.60 1.76 1.30
CA VAL A 54 11.81 0.56 1.57
C VAL A 54 10.50 0.63 0.79
N GLY A 55 9.75 1.73 0.88
CA GLY A 55 8.49 1.89 0.16
C GLY A 55 8.64 1.84 -1.35
N TYR A 56 9.65 2.52 -1.90
CA TYR A 56 9.95 2.42 -3.33
C TYR A 56 10.24 0.96 -3.76
N TRP A 57 11.01 0.24 -2.96
CA TRP A 57 11.30 -1.16 -3.21
C TRP A 57 10.03 -2.02 -3.17
N VAL A 58 9.17 -1.80 -2.16
CA VAL A 58 7.87 -2.50 -2.03
C VAL A 58 7.00 -2.27 -3.24
N LEU A 59 6.77 -1.00 -3.63
CA LEU A 59 5.97 -0.66 -4.80
C LEU A 59 6.52 -1.32 -6.07
N LYS A 60 7.82 -1.17 -6.30
CA LYS A 60 8.48 -1.74 -7.48
C LYS A 60 8.34 -3.26 -7.54
N GLN A 61 8.56 -3.95 -6.43
CA GLN A 61 8.46 -5.40 -6.38
C GLN A 61 7.01 -5.88 -6.51
N ALA A 62 6.09 -5.23 -5.79
CA ALA A 62 4.66 -5.55 -5.83
C ALA A 62 4.08 -5.41 -7.25
N PHE A 63 4.46 -4.35 -7.96
CA PHE A 63 4.01 -4.12 -9.32
C PHE A 63 4.65 -5.11 -10.32
N ALA A 64 5.90 -5.50 -10.09
CA ALA A 64 6.54 -6.54 -10.91
C ALA A 64 5.88 -7.93 -10.74
N ASP A 65 5.36 -8.23 -9.55
CA ASP A 65 4.71 -9.51 -9.25
C ASP A 65 3.22 -9.53 -9.64
N TRP A 66 2.57 -8.35 -9.72
CA TRP A 66 1.14 -8.20 -9.93
C TRP A 66 0.60 -8.89 -11.20
N PRO A 67 1.23 -8.80 -12.38
CA PRO A 67 0.72 -9.45 -13.57
C PRO A 67 0.50 -10.96 -13.39
N ARG A 68 1.40 -11.62 -12.66
CA ARG A 68 1.31 -13.06 -12.36
C ARG A 68 0.14 -13.37 -11.41
N LEU A 69 -0.07 -12.52 -10.38
CA LEU A 69 -1.18 -12.68 -9.44
C LEU A 69 -2.53 -12.46 -10.15
N ARG A 70 -2.62 -11.43 -10.98
CA ARG A 70 -3.79 -11.11 -11.80
C ARG A 70 -4.14 -12.26 -12.75
N GLU A 71 -3.16 -12.81 -13.46
CA GLU A 71 -3.34 -13.96 -14.36
C GLU A 71 -3.85 -15.19 -13.60
N ALA A 72 -3.31 -15.47 -12.41
CA ALA A 72 -3.76 -16.56 -11.56
C ALA A 72 -5.25 -16.40 -11.18
N CYS A 73 -5.71 -15.19 -10.82
CA CYS A 73 -7.11 -14.90 -10.56
C CYS A 73 -7.99 -15.11 -11.80
N GLN A 74 -7.55 -14.62 -12.95
CA GLN A 74 -8.28 -14.78 -14.22
C GLN A 74 -8.44 -16.24 -14.59
N SER A 75 -7.44 -17.08 -14.34
CA SER A 75 -7.49 -18.52 -14.64
C SER A 75 -8.56 -19.28 -13.85
N ILE A 76 -9.03 -18.73 -12.73
CA ILE A 76 -10.13 -19.29 -11.91
C ILE A 76 -11.43 -18.51 -12.05
N GLY A 77 -11.55 -17.67 -13.10
CA GLY A 77 -12.76 -16.95 -13.43
C GLY A 77 -12.99 -15.64 -12.67
N GLN A 78 -11.98 -15.16 -11.94
CA GLN A 78 -12.06 -13.89 -11.21
C GLN A 78 -11.47 -12.76 -12.06
N THR A 79 -12.24 -11.70 -12.30
CA THR A 79 -11.96 -10.80 -13.42
C THR A 79 -11.35 -9.45 -13.05
N GLN A 80 -11.46 -9.01 -11.81
CA GLN A 80 -11.02 -7.66 -11.41
C GLN A 80 -10.42 -7.64 -9.99
N PRO A 81 -9.33 -8.37 -9.74
CA PRO A 81 -8.64 -8.27 -8.46
C PRO A 81 -7.90 -6.92 -8.36
N PHE A 82 -7.68 -6.45 -7.14
CA PHE A 82 -6.84 -5.29 -6.86
C PHE A 82 -5.61 -5.68 -6.03
N LEU A 83 -4.56 -4.88 -6.14
CA LEU A 83 -3.36 -4.98 -5.31
C LEU A 83 -3.42 -3.91 -4.23
N SER A 84 -3.35 -4.31 -2.96
CA SER A 84 -3.29 -3.39 -1.85
C SER A 84 -1.87 -3.23 -1.33
N VAL A 85 -1.43 -1.98 -1.12
CA VAL A 85 -0.10 -1.64 -0.62
C VAL A 85 -0.22 -0.66 0.52
N ASN A 86 0.42 -0.98 1.64
CA ASN A 86 0.52 -0.11 2.79
C ASN A 86 1.57 0.98 2.54
N LEU A 87 1.21 2.27 2.73
CA LEU A 87 2.13 3.40 2.70
C LEU A 87 2.06 4.19 4.01
N SER A 88 3.22 4.65 4.48
CA SER A 88 3.32 5.56 5.62
C SER A 88 3.04 7.02 5.22
N ALA A 89 2.65 7.86 6.18
CA ALA A 89 2.52 9.30 5.94
C ALA A 89 3.85 9.92 5.48
N ALA A 90 4.97 9.47 6.04
CA ALA A 90 6.30 9.93 5.64
C ALA A 90 6.57 9.68 4.14
N GLU A 91 6.10 8.55 3.59
CA GLU A 91 6.22 8.26 2.17
C GLU A 91 5.31 9.13 1.33
N LEU A 92 4.07 9.36 1.78
CA LEU A 92 3.10 10.18 1.06
C LEU A 92 3.46 11.65 0.96
N ILE A 93 4.13 12.22 1.97
CA ILE A 93 4.53 13.63 1.93
C ILE A 93 5.77 13.88 1.05
N LYS A 94 6.38 12.84 0.50
CA LYS A 94 7.49 12.98 -0.44
C LYS A 94 7.00 13.67 -1.72
N PRO A 95 7.67 14.76 -2.19
CA PRO A 95 7.15 15.61 -3.26
C PRO A 95 6.87 14.89 -4.60
N ASP A 96 7.63 13.82 -4.89
CA ASP A 96 7.58 13.05 -6.13
C ASP A 96 6.81 11.72 -6.02
N ILE A 97 6.11 11.48 -4.91
CA ILE A 97 5.44 10.18 -4.67
C ILE A 97 4.39 9.86 -5.73
N VAL A 98 3.57 10.83 -6.13
CA VAL A 98 2.53 10.65 -7.14
C VAL A 98 3.16 10.27 -8.48
N ASP A 99 4.16 11.02 -8.91
CA ASP A 99 4.87 10.78 -10.17
C ASP A 99 5.57 9.41 -10.15
N THR A 100 6.20 9.06 -9.01
CA THR A 100 6.84 7.75 -8.80
C THR A 100 5.84 6.61 -8.95
N ILE A 101 4.66 6.71 -8.33
CA ILE A 101 3.61 5.69 -8.44
C ILE A 101 3.12 5.58 -9.89
N CYS A 102 2.84 6.70 -10.56
CA CYS A 102 2.42 6.70 -11.96
C CYS A 102 3.45 6.04 -12.87
N GLU A 103 4.73 6.42 -12.76
CA GLU A 103 5.81 5.82 -13.55
C GLU A 103 5.93 4.32 -13.34
N LEU A 104 5.79 3.86 -12.10
CA LEU A 104 5.87 2.43 -11.78
C LEU A 104 4.65 1.66 -12.32
N LEU A 105 3.43 2.22 -12.25
CA LEU A 105 2.22 1.63 -12.82
C LEU A 105 2.34 1.52 -14.35
N ASP A 106 2.75 2.60 -15.01
CA ASP A 106 2.92 2.64 -16.46
C ASP A 106 3.95 1.61 -16.93
N ASN A 107 5.11 1.54 -16.25
CA ASN A 107 6.17 0.59 -16.57
C ASN A 107 5.74 -0.88 -16.38
N ALA A 108 4.81 -1.15 -15.47
CA ALA A 108 4.29 -2.49 -15.20
C ALA A 108 3.02 -2.83 -16.01
N GLY A 109 2.45 -1.87 -16.74
CA GLY A 109 1.19 -2.05 -17.47
C GLY A 109 0.01 -2.33 -16.54
N ILE A 110 -0.07 -1.60 -15.42
CA ILE A 110 -1.10 -1.74 -14.38
C ILE A 110 -2.02 -0.52 -14.43
N ASP A 111 -3.32 -0.75 -14.52
CA ASP A 111 -4.29 0.33 -14.44
C ASP A 111 -4.39 0.86 -13.01
N ALA A 112 -4.53 2.18 -12.86
CA ALA A 112 -4.62 2.83 -11.55
C ALA A 112 -5.76 2.27 -10.68
N CYS A 113 -6.86 1.84 -11.27
CA CYS A 113 -7.99 1.23 -10.57
C CYS A 113 -7.69 -0.17 -10.00
N GLU A 114 -6.61 -0.81 -10.42
CA GLU A 114 -6.13 -2.07 -9.85
C GLU A 114 -5.30 -1.86 -8.57
N LEU A 115 -4.93 -0.62 -8.23
CA LEU A 115 -4.16 -0.29 -7.04
C LEU A 115 -5.07 0.25 -5.93
N LYS A 116 -4.88 -0.27 -4.72
CA LYS A 116 -5.41 0.27 -3.47
C LYS A 116 -4.25 0.66 -2.57
N ILE A 117 -4.30 1.85 -2.01
CA ILE A 117 -3.34 2.31 -1.00
C ILE A 117 -4.01 2.26 0.37
N GLU A 118 -3.37 1.60 1.32
CA GLU A 118 -3.81 1.49 2.70
C GLU A 118 -2.93 2.34 3.61
N LEU A 119 -3.58 3.01 4.57
CA LEU A 119 -2.95 3.92 5.52
C LEU A 119 -3.44 3.60 6.92
N THR A 120 -2.56 3.66 7.91
CA THR A 120 -2.99 3.57 9.30
C THR A 120 -3.56 4.89 9.79
N GLU A 121 -4.59 4.83 10.65
CA GLU A 121 -5.28 6.01 11.20
C GLU A 121 -4.32 7.02 11.87
N THR A 122 -3.34 6.53 12.63
CA THR A 122 -2.44 7.37 13.44
C THR A 122 -1.56 8.31 12.59
N LEU A 123 -1.24 7.90 11.37
CA LEU A 123 -0.30 8.61 10.50
C LEU A 123 -0.92 9.82 9.77
N VAL A 124 -2.25 9.88 9.69
CA VAL A 124 -2.95 10.95 8.96
C VAL A 124 -3.01 12.27 9.77
N ILE A 125 -2.74 12.22 11.08
CA ILE A 125 -3.00 13.36 11.99
C ILE A 125 -1.89 14.42 11.95
N GLU A 126 -0.62 14.03 11.81
CA GLU A 126 0.51 14.95 11.97
C GLU A 126 0.67 15.94 10.79
N ASP A 127 0.43 15.51 9.54
CA ASP A 127 0.56 16.34 8.34
C ASP A 127 -0.70 16.26 7.45
N PHE A 128 -1.87 16.31 8.08
CA PHE A 128 -3.17 16.04 7.46
C PHE A 128 -3.39 16.74 6.11
N ASP A 129 -3.17 18.04 6.03
CA ASP A 129 -3.49 18.81 4.82
C ASP A 129 -2.62 18.37 3.62
N GLN A 130 -1.34 18.08 3.86
CA GLN A 130 -0.42 17.62 2.83
C GLN A 130 -0.75 16.21 2.39
N VAL A 131 -0.96 15.29 3.32
CA VAL A 131 -1.39 13.91 3.06
C VAL A 131 -2.70 13.89 2.29
N ALA A 132 -3.72 14.64 2.76
CA ALA A 132 -5.01 14.72 2.09
C ALA A 132 -4.90 15.27 0.65
N ALA A 133 -4.02 16.23 0.40
CA ALA A 133 -3.80 16.75 -0.95
C ALA A 133 -3.19 15.68 -1.89
N VAL A 134 -2.23 14.89 -1.40
CA VAL A 134 -1.63 13.78 -2.15
C VAL A 134 -2.66 12.69 -2.42
N LEU A 135 -3.43 12.28 -1.39
CA LEU A 135 -4.47 11.26 -1.52
C LEU A 135 -5.55 11.67 -2.53
N ARG A 136 -5.96 12.95 -2.56
CA ARG A 136 -6.91 13.44 -3.58
C ARG A 136 -6.34 13.35 -5.00
N LYS A 137 -5.03 13.59 -5.18
CA LYS A 137 -4.39 13.41 -6.48
C LYS A 137 -4.40 11.94 -6.91
N LEU A 138 -4.02 11.04 -6.01
CA LEU A 138 -4.01 9.59 -6.27
C LEU A 138 -5.42 9.06 -6.58
N ALA A 139 -6.42 9.45 -5.78
CA ALA A 139 -7.82 9.11 -6.03
C ALA A 139 -8.33 9.68 -7.36
N GLY A 140 -7.92 10.91 -7.73
CA GLY A 140 -8.22 11.52 -9.03
C GLY A 140 -7.65 10.76 -10.23
N LEU A 141 -6.62 9.95 -10.04
CA LEU A 141 -6.06 9.03 -11.03
C LEU A 141 -6.79 7.67 -11.08
N GLY A 142 -7.73 7.42 -10.16
CA GLY A 142 -8.48 6.17 -10.08
C GLY A 142 -7.94 5.16 -9.06
N ILE A 143 -6.92 5.52 -8.28
CA ILE A 143 -6.38 4.68 -7.21
C ILE A 143 -7.35 4.69 -6.02
N SER A 144 -7.71 3.51 -5.50
CA SER A 144 -8.53 3.37 -4.29
C SER A 144 -7.71 3.69 -3.03
N ILE A 145 -8.34 4.38 -2.06
CA ILE A 145 -7.70 4.71 -0.78
C ILE A 145 -8.48 4.06 0.34
N ALA A 146 -7.80 3.34 1.23
CA ALA A 146 -8.40 2.73 2.42
C ALA A 146 -7.65 3.14 3.69
N LEU A 147 -8.37 3.13 4.81
CA LEU A 147 -7.76 3.26 6.14
C LEU A 147 -7.74 1.89 6.80
N ASP A 148 -6.59 1.52 7.32
CA ASP A 148 -6.38 0.32 8.11
C ASP A 148 -6.36 0.64 9.61
N ASP A 149 -6.60 -0.37 10.46
CA ASP A 149 -6.60 -0.27 11.92
C ASP A 149 -7.55 0.82 12.49
N PHE A 150 -8.69 1.07 11.81
CA PHE A 150 -9.64 2.09 12.23
C PHE A 150 -10.20 1.84 13.63
N GLY A 151 -10.20 2.91 14.46
CA GLY A 151 -10.73 2.88 15.83
C GLY A 151 -9.68 2.59 16.92
N THR A 152 -8.41 2.48 16.55
CA THR A 152 -7.30 2.32 17.51
C THR A 152 -6.64 3.64 17.89
N GLY A 153 -6.91 4.72 17.14
CA GLY A 153 -6.36 6.05 17.29
C GLY A 153 -7.37 7.12 17.68
N TYR A 154 -6.94 8.38 17.68
CA TYR A 154 -7.71 9.57 18.09
C TYR A 154 -8.24 10.39 16.91
N ALA A 155 -8.24 9.87 15.68
CA ALA A 155 -8.79 10.61 14.55
C ALA A 155 -10.30 10.77 14.71
N GLY A 156 -10.75 11.99 14.98
CA GLY A 156 -12.19 12.31 15.00
C GLY A 156 -12.79 12.06 13.61
N LEU A 157 -14.02 11.56 13.57
CA LEU A 157 -14.80 11.32 12.34
C LEU A 157 -14.82 12.52 11.38
N ASP A 158 -14.64 13.74 11.90
CA ASP A 158 -14.60 14.97 11.11
C ASP A 158 -13.40 15.06 10.16
N TYR A 159 -12.27 14.43 10.50
CA TYR A 159 -11.10 14.39 9.64
C TYR A 159 -11.27 13.37 8.50
N LEU A 160 -11.90 12.25 8.78
CA LEU A 160 -12.12 11.18 7.80
C LEU A 160 -13.00 11.62 6.64
N ASN A 161 -14.04 12.44 6.92
CA ASN A 161 -14.92 12.99 5.89
C ASN A 161 -14.20 13.88 4.86
N LYS A 162 -12.97 14.29 5.14
CA LYS A 162 -12.15 15.12 4.24
C LYS A 162 -11.21 14.30 3.35
N LEU A 163 -11.07 13.00 3.62
CA LEU A 163 -10.23 12.10 2.85
C LEU A 163 -11.03 11.40 1.75
N PRO A 164 -10.44 11.14 0.59
CA PRO A 164 -11.07 10.43 -0.53
C PRO A 164 -11.05 8.91 -0.32
N ILE A 165 -11.61 8.43 0.81
CA ILE A 165 -11.66 7.02 1.16
C ILE A 165 -12.76 6.33 0.38
N SER A 166 -12.50 5.10 -0.11
CA SER A 166 -13.41 4.28 -0.89
C SER A 166 -13.72 2.95 -0.21
#